data_d087c8027a070511ffeed0b82e6a1530
#
_entry.id   d087c8027a070511ffeed0b82e6a1530
#
_cell.length_a   1.000
_cell.length_b   1.000
_cell.length_c   1.000
_cell.angle_alpha   90.00
_cell.angle_beta   90.00
_cell.angle_gamma   90.00
#
_symmetry.space_group_name_H-M   'P 1'
#
loop_
_entity.id
_entity.type
_entity.pdbx_description
1 polymer ?
#
loop_
_entity_poly.entity_id
_entity_poly.type
_entity_poly.pdbx_seq_one_letter_code
_entity_poly.pdbx_strand_id
1 'polypeptide(L)'
;VAEMFIKLEQTRNLFLRAISDAKVDPAKSTRLRAYAAQYTIMENAQDLARLAIRTCGGQSMLKSLPLERLYRDARCGSLMLPWTAELCMDRIGREALYEAGEKDD
;
A
#
# COMPACT_ATOMS: atom_id res chain seq x y z
N VAL A 1 6.85 14.29 -12.15
CA VAL A 1 5.72 14.97 -11.49
C VAL A 1 4.39 14.32 -11.85
N ALA A 2 4.11 14.09 -13.14
CA ALA A 2 2.82 13.49 -13.54
C ALA A 2 2.59 12.12 -12.95
N GLU A 3 3.61 11.25 -12.97
CA GLU A 3 3.52 9.91 -12.40
C GLU A 3 3.25 9.96 -10.89
N MET A 4 3.90 10.88 -10.18
CA MET A 4 3.66 11.08 -8.75
C MET A 4 2.22 11.54 -8.48
N PHE A 5 1.70 12.43 -9.29
CA PHE A 5 0.32 12.90 -9.15
C PHE A 5 -0.67 11.74 -9.32
N ILE A 6 -0.46 10.91 -10.35
CA ILE A 6 -1.33 9.76 -10.62
C ILE A 6 -1.30 8.77 -9.45
N LYS A 7 -0.12 8.44 -8.96
CA LYS A 7 0.02 7.51 -7.82
C LYS A 7 -0.60 8.07 -6.56
N LEU A 8 -0.47 9.35 -6.32
CA LEU A 8 -1.07 10.01 -5.15
C LEU A 8 -2.60 9.97 -5.23
N GLU A 9 -3.17 10.23 -6.41
CA GLU A 9 -4.62 10.16 -6.60
C GLU A 9 -5.15 8.74 -6.40
N GLN A 10 -4.47 7.74 -6.95
CA GLN A 10 -4.83 6.34 -6.73
C GLN A 10 -4.82 5.99 -5.25
N THR A 11 -3.76 6.35 -4.56
CA THR A 11 -3.57 6.04 -3.14
C THR A 11 -4.63 6.71 -2.28
N ARG A 12 -4.88 7.99 -2.53
CA ARG A 12 -5.87 8.77 -1.77
C ARG A 12 -7.28 8.19 -1.93
N ASN A 13 -7.66 7.87 -3.16
CA ASN A 13 -9.00 7.35 -3.44
C ASN A 13 -9.21 5.95 -2.83
N LEU A 14 -8.21 5.08 -2.90
CA LEU A 14 -8.26 3.77 -2.26
C LEU A 14 -8.35 3.88 -0.74
N PHE A 15 -7.58 4.77 -0.16
CA PHE A 15 -7.58 5.00 1.29
C PHE A 15 -8.93 5.50 1.77
N LEU A 16 -9.49 6.50 1.10
CA LEU A 16 -10.79 7.07 1.48
C LEU A 16 -11.90 6.05 1.33
N ARG A 17 -11.87 5.24 0.28
CA ARG A 17 -12.85 4.17 0.10
C ARG A 17 -12.74 3.10 1.17
N ALA A 18 -11.53 2.69 1.53
CA ALA A 18 -11.32 1.69 2.57
C ALA A 18 -11.87 2.16 3.91
N ILE A 19 -11.66 3.44 4.25
CA ILE A 19 -12.22 4.02 5.47
C ILE A 19 -13.74 4.03 5.42
N SER A 20 -14.32 4.44 4.29
CA SER A 20 -15.77 4.50 4.11
C SER A 20 -16.43 3.13 4.21
N ASP A 21 -15.77 2.08 3.73
CA ASP A 21 -16.29 0.71 3.75
C ASP A 21 -15.98 -0.04 5.05
N ALA A 22 -15.21 0.56 5.97
CA ALA A 22 -14.75 -0.13 7.18
C ALA A 22 -15.91 -0.55 8.09
N LYS A 23 -15.89 -1.80 8.51
CA LYS A 23 -16.89 -2.40 9.42
C LYS A 23 -16.20 -3.43 10.29
N VAL A 24 -16.85 -3.72 11.43
CA VAL A 24 -16.54 -4.91 12.20
C VAL A 24 -17.16 -6.10 11.44
N ASP A 25 -16.38 -7.14 11.21
CA ASP A 25 -16.82 -8.36 10.51
C ASP A 25 -17.33 -8.07 9.07
N PRO A 26 -16.44 -7.58 8.19
CA PRO A 26 -16.82 -7.21 6.83
C PRO A 26 -17.08 -8.41 5.94
N ALA A 27 -17.90 -8.20 4.89
CA ALA A 27 -18.11 -9.21 3.86
C ALA A 27 -16.79 -9.49 3.10
N LYS A 28 -16.72 -10.67 2.46
CA LYS A 28 -15.54 -11.10 1.69
C LYS A 28 -15.10 -10.05 0.67
N SER A 29 -16.03 -9.51 -0.10
CA SER A 29 -15.71 -8.50 -1.12
C SER A 29 -15.08 -7.24 -0.51
N THR A 30 -15.56 -6.82 0.64
CA THR A 30 -15.01 -5.67 1.38
C THR A 30 -13.61 -5.97 1.89
N ARG A 31 -13.39 -7.18 2.44
CA ARG A 31 -12.05 -7.60 2.90
C ARG A 31 -11.04 -7.62 1.75
N LEU A 32 -11.43 -8.17 0.60
CA LEU A 32 -10.53 -8.22 -0.55
C LEU A 32 -10.14 -6.82 -1.03
N ARG A 33 -11.10 -5.89 -1.03
CA ARG A 33 -10.79 -4.49 -1.37
C ARG A 33 -9.87 -3.85 -0.35
N ALA A 34 -10.04 -4.18 0.93
CA ALA A 34 -9.16 -3.65 1.99
C ALA A 34 -7.72 -4.15 1.81
N TYR A 35 -7.53 -5.43 1.50
CA TYR A 35 -6.19 -5.98 1.22
C TYR A 35 -5.56 -5.32 0.00
N ALA A 36 -6.35 -5.11 -1.06
CA ALA A 36 -5.87 -4.45 -2.26
C ALA A 36 -5.47 -3.00 -1.98
N ALA A 37 -6.25 -2.30 -1.15
CA ALA A 37 -5.93 -0.94 -0.72
C ALA A 37 -4.63 -0.92 0.10
N GLN A 38 -4.48 -1.83 1.06
CA GLN A 38 -3.27 -1.92 1.88
C GLN A 38 -2.02 -2.12 1.01
N TYR A 39 -2.08 -3.11 0.11
CA TYR A 39 -0.99 -3.37 -0.83
C TYR A 39 -0.64 -2.14 -1.65
N THR A 40 -1.64 -1.55 -2.29
CA THR A 40 -1.43 -0.43 -3.22
C THR A 40 -0.92 0.80 -2.50
N ILE A 41 -1.47 1.13 -1.34
CA ILE A 41 -1.05 2.30 -0.55
C ILE A 41 0.41 2.16 -0.13
N MET A 42 0.79 0.99 0.37
CA MET A 42 2.16 0.76 0.84
C MET A 42 3.18 0.76 -0.32
N GLU A 43 2.85 0.10 -1.43
CA GLU A 43 3.73 0.08 -2.60
C GLU A 43 3.83 1.47 -3.25
N ASN A 44 2.72 2.18 -3.39
CA ASN A 44 2.74 3.53 -3.95
C ASN A 44 3.48 4.52 -3.07
N ALA A 45 3.41 4.38 -1.75
CA ALA A 45 4.12 5.28 -0.84
C ALA A 45 5.63 5.22 -1.08
N GLN A 46 6.21 4.03 -1.18
CA GLN A 46 7.64 3.90 -1.46
C GLN A 46 8.00 4.35 -2.88
N ASP A 47 7.14 4.09 -3.86
CA ASP A 47 7.36 4.56 -5.23
C ASP A 47 7.32 6.08 -5.32
N LEU A 48 6.38 6.72 -4.62
CA LEU A 48 6.30 8.18 -4.56
C LEU A 48 7.56 8.78 -3.94
N ALA A 49 8.04 8.21 -2.85
CA ALA A 49 9.25 8.69 -2.19
C ALA A 49 10.47 8.51 -3.11
N ARG A 50 10.57 7.38 -3.79
CA ARG A 50 11.65 7.11 -4.77
C ARG A 50 11.63 8.12 -5.91
N LEU A 51 10.46 8.38 -6.48
CA LEU A 51 10.30 9.36 -7.56
C LEU A 51 10.62 10.77 -7.10
N ALA A 52 10.26 11.12 -5.87
CA ALA A 52 10.57 12.42 -5.29
C ALA A 52 12.09 12.61 -5.14
N ILE A 53 12.80 11.58 -4.66
CA ILE A 53 14.26 11.61 -4.55
C ILE A 53 14.88 11.80 -5.93
N ARG A 54 14.41 11.07 -6.92
CA ARG A 54 14.91 11.19 -8.29
C ARG A 54 14.68 12.60 -8.86
N THR A 55 13.54 13.19 -8.56
CA THR A 55 13.20 14.54 -9.02
C THR A 55 14.05 15.61 -8.34
N CYS A 56 14.26 15.48 -7.03
CA CYS A 56 15.02 16.47 -6.25
C CYS A 56 16.54 16.29 -6.37
N GLY A 57 16.99 15.11 -6.77
CA GLY A 57 18.41 14.83 -6.98
C GLY A 57 19.17 14.49 -5.70
N GLY A 58 20.50 14.54 -5.78
CA GLY A 58 21.38 14.10 -4.70
C GLY A 58 21.22 14.85 -3.39
N GLN A 59 20.79 16.10 -3.41
CA GLN A 59 20.53 16.88 -2.21
C GLN A 59 19.44 16.29 -1.32
N SER A 60 18.53 15.50 -1.91
CA SER A 60 17.45 14.87 -1.15
C SER A 60 17.95 13.84 -0.14
N MET A 61 19.20 13.40 -0.26
CA MET A 61 19.82 12.47 0.68
C MET A 61 20.43 13.15 1.90
N LEU A 62 20.42 14.48 1.95
CA LEU A 62 20.92 15.24 3.10
C LEU A 62 19.96 15.06 4.28
N LYS A 63 20.53 14.77 5.45
CA LYS A 63 19.74 14.56 6.69
C LYS A 63 19.03 15.82 7.17
N SER A 64 19.43 16.99 6.71
CA SER A 64 18.76 18.25 7.00
C SER A 64 17.41 18.38 6.29
N LEU A 65 17.14 17.55 5.26
CA LEU A 65 15.88 17.52 4.53
C LEU A 65 15.08 16.29 4.92
N PRO A 66 13.73 16.35 4.86
CA PRO A 66 12.90 15.25 5.36
C PRO A 66 12.82 14.06 4.40
N LEU A 67 13.19 14.19 3.14
CA LEU A 67 12.87 13.21 2.10
C LEU A 67 13.58 11.87 2.30
N GLU A 68 14.82 11.86 2.75
CA GLU A 68 15.58 10.64 3.02
C GLU A 68 14.89 9.81 4.12
N ARG A 69 14.41 10.47 5.17
CA ARG A 69 13.69 9.82 6.26
C ARG A 69 12.33 9.28 5.77
N LEU A 70 11.60 10.09 5.01
CA LEU A 70 10.31 9.69 4.46
C LEU A 70 10.45 8.47 3.55
N TYR A 71 11.52 8.42 2.76
CA TYR A 71 11.80 7.25 1.92
C TYR A 71 12.05 6.00 2.76
N ARG A 72 12.88 6.09 3.79
CA ARG A 72 13.14 4.96 4.68
C ARG A 72 11.88 4.48 5.39
N ASP A 73 11.09 5.41 5.89
CA ASP A 73 9.86 5.10 6.62
C ASP A 73 8.82 4.48 5.69
N ALA A 74 8.65 5.03 4.50
CA ALA A 74 7.70 4.50 3.51
C ALA A 74 8.07 3.09 3.06
N ARG A 75 9.36 2.77 2.96
CA ARG A 75 9.83 1.44 2.56
C ARG A 75 9.40 0.35 3.55
N CYS A 76 9.30 0.70 4.81
CA CYS A 76 8.93 -0.25 5.86
C CYS A 76 7.50 -0.77 5.71
N GLY A 77 6.58 0.03 5.17
CA GLY A 77 5.16 -0.33 5.13
C GLY A 77 4.87 -1.69 4.51
N SER A 78 5.50 -1.98 3.37
CA SER A 78 5.31 -3.25 2.65
C SER A 78 6.00 -4.45 3.31
N LEU A 79 6.89 -4.20 4.25
CA LEU A 79 7.74 -5.22 4.86
C LEU A 79 7.31 -5.61 6.28
N MET A 80 6.41 -4.85 6.89
CA MET A 80 6.05 -5.02 8.30
C MET A 80 4.84 -5.89 8.48
N LEU A 81 4.95 -6.84 9.41
CA LEU A 81 3.81 -7.66 9.83
C LEU A 81 2.79 -6.79 10.56
N PRO A 82 1.51 -7.17 10.57
CA PRO A 82 0.98 -8.42 10.03
C PRO A 82 0.66 -8.41 8.53
N TRP A 83 0.70 -7.26 7.87
CA TRP A 83 0.22 -7.12 6.50
C TRP A 83 1.33 -6.63 5.57
N THR A 84 2.27 -7.51 5.30
CA THR A 84 3.27 -7.27 4.26
C THR A 84 2.61 -7.31 2.88
N ALA A 85 3.32 -6.80 1.86
CA ALA A 85 2.82 -6.86 0.48
C ALA A 85 2.51 -8.30 0.07
N GLU A 86 3.38 -9.25 0.42
CA GLU A 86 3.22 -10.66 0.07
C GLU A 86 2.01 -11.28 0.76
N LEU A 87 1.77 -10.94 2.03
CA LEU A 87 0.61 -11.45 2.76
C LEU A 87 -0.70 -10.90 2.19
N CYS A 88 -0.72 -9.64 1.79
CA CYS A 88 -1.90 -9.07 1.12
C CYS A 88 -2.20 -9.81 -0.17
N MET A 89 -1.19 -10.07 -0.99
CA MET A 89 -1.34 -10.80 -2.25
C MET A 89 -1.82 -12.24 -2.00
N ASP A 90 -1.22 -12.92 -1.03
CA ASP A 90 -1.61 -14.28 -0.67
C ASP A 90 -3.08 -14.35 -0.25
N ARG A 91 -3.51 -13.43 0.62
CA ARG A 91 -4.90 -13.39 1.09
C ARG A 91 -5.88 -13.12 -0.05
N ILE A 92 -5.56 -12.17 -0.93
CA ILE A 92 -6.41 -11.88 -2.08
C ILE A 92 -6.54 -13.12 -2.96
N GLY A 93 -5.42 -13.76 -3.27
CA GLY A 93 -5.42 -14.96 -4.12
C GLY A 93 -6.24 -16.10 -3.53
N ARG A 94 -6.03 -16.42 -2.25
CA ARG A 94 -6.75 -17.50 -1.58
C ARG A 94 -8.24 -17.20 -1.47
N GLU A 95 -8.59 -16.04 -0.96
CA GLU A 95 -10.00 -15.71 -0.74
C GLU A 95 -10.77 -15.48 -2.02
N ALA A 96 -10.10 -15.12 -3.12
CA ALA A 96 -10.75 -15.00 -4.42
C ALA A 96 -11.06 -16.36 -5.05
N LEU A 97 -10.23 -17.38 -4.75
CA LEU A 97 -10.34 -18.70 -5.37
C LEU A 97 -11.20 -19.67 -4.57
N TYR A 98 -11.27 -19.53 -3.25
CA TYR A 98 -11.92 -20.52 -2.39
C TYR A 98 -13.20 -19.99 -1.78
N GLU A 99 -14.19 -20.87 -1.68
CA GLU A 99 -15.42 -20.57 -0.97
C GLU A 99 -15.21 -20.62 0.54
N ALA A 100 -16.19 -20.09 1.28
CA ALA A 100 -16.13 -20.11 2.73
C ALA A 100 -16.08 -21.55 3.25
N GLY A 101 -15.08 -21.86 4.05
CA GLY A 101 -14.86 -23.19 4.61
C GLY A 101 -13.95 -24.09 3.80
N GLU A 102 -13.62 -23.73 2.56
CA GLU A 102 -12.63 -24.47 1.77
C GLU A 102 -11.22 -24.16 2.29
N LYS A 103 -10.37 -25.13 2.19
CA LYS A 103 -8.98 -25.00 2.61
C LYS A 103 -8.05 -25.24 1.43
N ASP A 104 -7.00 -24.48 1.42
CA ASP A 104 -5.88 -24.68 0.54
C ASP A 104 -4.91 -25.64 1.25
N ASP A 105 -4.85 -26.85 0.77
CA ASP A 105 -3.96 -27.88 1.35
C ASP A 105 -2.52 -27.77 0.84
#